data_da4d0473c5e55cc9c6cf4ad77a690959
#
_entry.id   da4d0473c5e55cc9c6cf4ad77a690959
#
_cell.length_a   1.000
_cell.length_b   1.000
_cell.length_c   1.000
_cell.angle_alpha   90.00
_cell.angle_beta   90.00
_cell.angle_gamma   90.00
#
_symmetry.space_group_name_H-M   'P 1'
#
loop_
_entity.id
_entity.type
_entity.pdbx_description
1 polymer ?
#
loop_
_entity_poly.entity_id
_entity_poly.type
_entity_poly.pdbx_seq_one_letter_code
_entity_poly.pdbx_strand_id
1 'polypeptide(L)'
;IDKGISRIGKPLGDVREAIENVGRSEVANLEKSLPTLATISSVGPMVGFLGTVLGMITAFYDMANAGGNFSISVLSNGIYTAMVTTVGGLIVGIVSMLGYNVLVSEVGKVINILELRTTEFMDLLNEPVE
;
A
#
# COMPACT_ATOMS: atom_id res chain seq x y z
N ILE A 1 -9.54 2.56 24.74
CA ILE A 1 -9.57 2.31 26.19
C ILE A 1 -10.35 3.40 26.91
N ASP A 2 -10.16 4.67 26.55
CA ASP A 2 -10.90 5.77 27.20
C ASP A 2 -12.41 5.58 27.13
N LYS A 3 -12.93 5.12 25.98
CA LYS A 3 -14.36 4.80 25.85
C LYS A 3 -14.76 3.59 26.67
N GLY A 4 -13.87 2.63 26.83
CA GLY A 4 -14.10 1.49 27.71
C GLY A 4 -14.21 1.93 29.15
N ILE A 5 -13.32 2.82 29.57
CA ILE A 5 -13.33 3.37 30.93
C ILE A 5 -14.59 4.18 31.19
N SER A 6 -15.02 5.01 30.23
CA SER A 6 -16.23 5.81 30.37
C SER A 6 -17.51 4.98 30.51
N ARG A 7 -17.44 3.70 30.16
CA ARG A 7 -18.55 2.77 30.26
C ARG A 7 -18.45 1.81 31.45
N ILE A 8 -17.51 2.06 32.37
CA ILE A 8 -17.42 1.28 33.60
C ILE A 8 -18.74 1.39 34.36
N GLY A 9 -19.24 0.25 34.83
CA GLY A 9 -20.54 0.17 35.49
C GLY A 9 -21.65 -0.32 34.58
N LYS A 10 -21.39 -0.42 33.27
CA LYS A 10 -22.29 -1.05 32.31
C LYS A 10 -22.03 -2.56 32.24
N PRO A 11 -22.95 -3.37 31.67
CA PRO A 11 -22.67 -4.78 31.44
C PRO A 11 -21.37 -4.97 30.66
N LEU A 12 -20.62 -6.02 31.00
CA LEU A 12 -19.34 -6.31 30.35
C LEU A 12 -19.46 -6.45 28.83
N GLY A 13 -20.59 -6.98 28.35
CA GLY A 13 -20.83 -7.09 26.92
C GLY A 13 -20.83 -5.75 26.20
N ASP A 14 -21.45 -4.73 26.82
CA ASP A 14 -21.48 -3.37 26.26
C ASP A 14 -20.11 -2.71 26.28
N VAL A 15 -19.32 -2.91 27.34
CA VAL A 15 -17.96 -2.42 27.43
C VAL A 15 -17.08 -3.03 26.34
N ARG A 16 -17.18 -4.33 26.18
CA ARG A 16 -16.41 -5.05 25.16
C ARG A 16 -16.77 -4.56 23.75
N GLU A 17 -18.06 -4.40 23.47
CA GLU A 17 -18.53 -3.91 22.18
C GLU A 17 -18.01 -2.50 21.90
N ALA A 18 -18.03 -1.61 22.88
CA ALA A 18 -17.50 -0.26 22.73
C ALA A 18 -16.02 -0.26 22.41
N ILE A 19 -15.23 -1.09 23.08
CA ILE A 19 -13.78 -1.21 22.83
C ILE A 19 -13.53 -1.77 21.43
N GLU A 20 -14.25 -2.80 21.05
CA GLU A 20 -14.09 -3.39 19.71
C GLU A 20 -14.45 -2.41 18.60
N ASN A 21 -15.50 -1.62 18.76
CA ASN A 21 -15.91 -0.62 17.78
C ASN A 21 -14.85 0.47 17.62
N VAL A 22 -14.27 0.94 18.72
CA VAL A 22 -13.18 1.93 18.67
C VAL A 22 -11.95 1.32 17.98
N GLY A 23 -11.61 0.08 18.31
CA GLY A 23 -10.49 -0.63 17.69
C GLY A 23 -10.65 -0.77 16.18
N ARG A 24 -11.84 -1.15 15.72
CA ARG A 24 -12.13 -1.26 14.29
C ARG A 24 -12.00 0.08 13.57
N SER A 25 -12.46 1.16 14.19
CA SER A 25 -12.35 2.49 13.62
C SER A 25 -10.90 2.91 13.47
N GLU A 26 -10.07 2.66 14.48
CA GLU A 26 -8.63 2.98 14.42
C GLU A 26 -7.90 2.17 13.35
N VAL A 27 -8.20 0.87 13.25
CA VAL A 27 -7.61 -0.01 12.23
C VAL A 27 -8.03 0.46 10.84
N ALA A 28 -9.29 0.83 10.65
CA ALA A 28 -9.78 1.35 9.37
C ALA A 28 -9.02 2.62 8.95
N ASN A 29 -8.73 3.51 9.90
CA ASN A 29 -7.93 4.71 9.63
C ASN A 29 -6.50 4.37 9.24
N LEU A 30 -5.88 3.38 9.90
CA LEU A 30 -4.52 2.94 9.58
C LEU A 30 -4.45 2.29 8.20
N GLU A 31 -5.47 1.56 7.79
CA GLU A 31 -5.52 0.86 6.51
C GLU A 31 -5.97 1.74 5.35
N LYS A 32 -6.38 2.96 5.62
CA LYS A 32 -6.98 3.86 4.61
C LYS A 32 -6.08 4.09 3.39
N SER A 33 -4.77 4.21 3.59
CA SER A 33 -3.80 4.51 2.53
C SER A 33 -3.23 3.26 1.85
N LEU A 34 -3.43 2.07 2.42
CA LEU A 34 -2.84 0.84 1.90
C LEU A 34 -3.33 0.47 0.50
N PRO A 35 -4.64 0.56 0.17
CA PRO A 35 -5.09 0.26 -1.19
C PRO A 35 -4.45 1.14 -2.24
N THR A 36 -4.24 2.42 -1.96
CA THR A 36 -3.55 3.34 -2.87
C THR A 36 -2.11 2.90 -3.11
N LEU A 37 -1.40 2.55 -2.05
CA LEU A 37 -0.02 2.11 -2.14
C LEU A 37 0.09 0.78 -2.89
N ALA A 38 -0.83 -0.15 -2.65
CA ALA A 38 -0.90 -1.42 -3.38
C ALA A 38 -1.14 -1.18 -4.87
N THR A 39 -2.03 -0.25 -5.21
CA THR A 39 -2.31 0.13 -6.59
C THR A 39 -1.06 0.69 -7.27
N ILE A 40 -0.33 1.58 -6.61
CA ILE A 40 0.91 2.16 -7.15
C ILE A 40 1.95 1.06 -7.38
N SER A 41 2.07 0.09 -6.46
CA SER A 41 3.03 -1.00 -6.59
C SER A 41 2.76 -1.88 -7.80
N SER A 42 1.49 -2.03 -8.19
CA SER A 42 1.08 -2.80 -9.37
C SER A 42 1.12 -1.98 -10.65
N VAL A 43 0.64 -0.74 -10.60
CA VAL A 43 0.51 0.14 -11.76
C VAL A 43 1.85 0.73 -12.19
N GLY A 44 2.78 0.96 -11.24
CA GLY A 44 4.10 1.52 -11.55
C GLY A 44 4.85 0.76 -12.65
N PRO A 45 5.07 -0.55 -12.47
CA PRO A 45 5.70 -1.37 -13.51
C PRO A 45 4.89 -1.41 -14.82
N MET A 46 3.56 -1.41 -14.74
CA MET A 46 2.70 -1.40 -15.93
C MET A 46 2.87 -0.10 -16.72
N VAL A 47 2.92 1.04 -16.06
CA VAL A 47 3.16 2.33 -16.70
C VAL A 47 4.55 2.35 -17.33
N GLY A 48 5.55 1.80 -16.65
CA GLY A 48 6.90 1.66 -17.20
C GLY A 48 6.91 0.82 -18.47
N PHE A 49 6.21 -0.31 -18.46
CA PHE A 49 6.08 -1.17 -19.63
C PHE A 49 5.34 -0.45 -20.77
N LEU A 50 4.29 0.28 -20.45
CA LEU A 50 3.56 1.09 -21.44
C LEU A 50 4.51 2.10 -22.10
N GLY A 51 5.36 2.75 -21.31
CA GLY A 51 6.37 3.68 -21.83
C GLY A 51 7.33 3.01 -22.77
N THR A 52 7.75 1.77 -22.47
CA THR A 52 8.62 0.97 -23.37
C THR A 52 7.93 0.72 -24.70
N VAL A 53 6.68 0.28 -24.69
CA VAL A 53 5.93 -0.04 -25.90
C VAL A 53 5.75 1.23 -26.73
N LEU A 54 5.36 2.35 -26.14
CA LEU A 54 5.17 3.61 -26.85
C LEU A 54 6.49 4.13 -27.42
N GLY A 55 7.58 4.01 -26.69
CA GLY A 55 8.91 4.42 -27.14
C GLY A 55 9.37 3.59 -28.33
N MET A 56 9.12 2.29 -28.32
CA MET A 56 9.46 1.39 -29.43
C MET A 56 8.60 1.71 -30.67
N ILE A 57 7.32 1.94 -30.47
CA ILE A 57 6.41 2.34 -31.57
C ILE A 57 6.92 3.63 -32.21
N THR A 58 7.25 4.62 -31.43
CA THR A 58 7.77 5.90 -31.93
C THR A 58 9.08 5.69 -32.71
N ALA A 59 9.99 4.92 -32.18
CA ALA A 59 11.28 4.65 -32.83
C ALA A 59 11.11 3.95 -34.18
N PHE A 60 10.26 2.94 -34.24
CA PHE A 60 9.99 2.22 -35.49
C PHE A 60 9.17 3.05 -36.49
N TYR A 61 8.28 3.89 -36.01
CA TYR A 61 7.54 4.81 -36.85
C TYR A 61 8.49 5.78 -37.56
N ASP A 62 9.39 6.39 -36.79
CA ASP A 62 10.37 7.33 -37.33
C ASP A 62 11.30 6.64 -38.34
N MET A 63 11.69 5.42 -38.04
CA MET A 63 12.53 4.62 -38.94
C MET A 63 11.82 4.31 -40.25
N ALA A 64 10.53 3.96 -40.18
CA ALA A 64 9.73 3.67 -41.37
C ALA A 64 9.54 4.91 -42.24
N ASN A 65 9.32 6.07 -41.63
CA ASN A 65 9.12 7.32 -42.34
C ASN A 65 10.42 7.92 -42.90
N ALA A 66 11.56 7.48 -42.43
CA ALA A 66 12.86 7.93 -42.93
C ALA A 66 13.20 7.39 -44.34
N GLY A 67 12.38 6.47 -44.89
CA GLY A 67 12.53 5.98 -46.23
C GLY A 67 13.88 5.28 -46.51
N GLY A 68 14.42 4.59 -45.53
CA GLY A 68 15.72 3.93 -45.65
C GLY A 68 16.90 4.78 -45.22
N ASN A 69 16.70 6.07 -44.98
CA ASN A 69 17.75 6.99 -44.51
C ASN A 69 17.73 7.15 -42.99
N PHE A 70 17.35 6.13 -42.27
CA PHE A 70 17.37 6.17 -40.81
C PHE A 70 18.79 5.98 -40.28
N SER A 71 19.08 6.61 -39.15
CA SER A 71 20.32 6.38 -38.45
C SER A 71 20.12 5.42 -37.30
N ILE A 72 21.10 4.53 -37.08
CA ILE A 72 21.09 3.63 -35.93
C ILE A 72 21.07 4.43 -34.62
N SER A 73 21.66 5.62 -34.64
CA SER A 73 21.65 6.53 -33.50
C SER A 73 20.24 6.92 -33.07
N VAL A 74 19.37 7.24 -34.03
CA VAL A 74 17.95 7.59 -33.74
C VAL A 74 17.22 6.41 -33.13
N LEU A 75 17.38 5.22 -33.69
CA LEU A 75 16.76 4.01 -33.19
C LEU A 75 17.28 3.68 -31.78
N SER A 76 18.58 3.78 -31.58
CA SER A 76 19.19 3.52 -30.28
C SER A 76 18.70 4.48 -29.20
N ASN A 77 18.53 5.76 -29.54
CA ASN A 77 18.01 6.75 -28.60
C ASN A 77 16.57 6.45 -28.20
N GLY A 78 15.75 6.01 -29.16
CA GLY A 78 14.36 5.63 -28.87
C GLY A 78 14.28 4.43 -27.94
N ILE A 79 15.08 3.43 -28.18
CA ILE A 79 15.14 2.21 -27.34
C ILE A 79 15.69 2.56 -25.95
N TYR A 80 16.74 3.36 -25.89
CA TYR A 80 17.34 3.79 -24.62
C TYR A 80 16.31 4.52 -23.76
N THR A 81 15.60 5.47 -24.34
CA THR A 81 14.56 6.22 -23.63
C THR A 81 13.46 5.30 -23.11
N ALA A 82 13.02 4.34 -23.93
CA ALA A 82 12.01 3.37 -23.54
C ALA A 82 12.47 2.52 -22.35
N MET A 83 13.73 2.06 -22.38
CA MET A 83 14.29 1.25 -21.29
C MET A 83 14.42 2.04 -19.99
N VAL A 84 14.81 3.31 -20.06
CA VAL A 84 14.89 4.19 -18.88
C VAL A 84 13.50 4.34 -18.24
N THR A 85 12.47 4.48 -19.05
CA THR A 85 11.08 4.56 -18.55
C THR A 85 10.70 3.28 -17.81
N THR A 86 11.06 2.12 -18.32
CA THR A 86 10.81 0.83 -17.66
C THR A 86 11.55 0.74 -16.33
N VAL A 87 12.81 1.16 -16.28
CA VAL A 87 13.59 1.18 -15.05
C VAL A 87 12.93 2.09 -14.01
N GLY A 88 12.48 3.28 -14.42
CA GLY A 88 11.78 4.20 -13.53
C GLY A 88 10.51 3.59 -12.96
N GLY A 89 9.71 2.96 -13.82
CA GLY A 89 8.47 2.28 -13.38
C GLY A 89 8.73 1.14 -12.42
N LEU A 90 9.78 0.35 -12.66
CA LEU A 90 10.17 -0.75 -11.78
C LEU A 90 10.66 -0.24 -10.43
N ILE A 91 11.46 0.82 -10.40
CA ILE A 91 11.93 1.41 -9.14
C ILE A 91 10.74 1.87 -8.30
N VAL A 92 9.80 2.59 -8.88
CA VAL A 92 8.59 3.04 -8.19
C VAL A 92 7.81 1.85 -7.67
N GLY A 93 7.62 0.81 -8.48
CA GLY A 93 6.90 -0.38 -8.10
C GLY A 93 7.57 -1.12 -6.94
N ILE A 94 8.88 -1.27 -6.98
CA ILE A 94 9.65 -1.96 -5.93
C ILE A 94 9.56 -1.19 -4.62
N VAL A 95 9.80 0.12 -4.64
CA VAL A 95 9.74 0.95 -3.43
C VAL A 95 8.34 0.93 -2.85
N SER A 96 7.31 1.04 -3.69
CA SER A 96 5.92 1.01 -3.24
C SER A 96 5.55 -0.34 -2.63
N MET A 97 6.01 -1.44 -3.22
CA MET A 97 5.73 -2.77 -2.71
C MET A 97 6.41 -3.01 -1.35
N LEU A 98 7.66 -2.60 -1.21
CA LEU A 98 8.36 -2.70 0.06
C LEU A 98 7.66 -1.87 1.13
N GLY A 99 7.27 -0.64 0.80
CA GLY A 99 6.51 0.21 1.71
C GLY A 99 5.17 -0.39 2.09
N TYR A 100 4.45 -0.96 1.12
CA TYR A 100 3.18 -1.63 1.35
C TYR A 100 3.34 -2.81 2.32
N ASN A 101 4.34 -3.67 2.09
CA ASN A 101 4.58 -4.83 2.95
C ASN A 101 4.95 -4.42 4.37
N VAL A 102 5.77 -3.38 4.53
CA VAL A 102 6.13 -2.84 5.85
C VAL A 102 4.89 -2.30 6.56
N LEU A 103 4.06 -1.52 5.87
CA LEU A 103 2.86 -0.94 6.47
C LEU A 103 1.83 -2.01 6.84
N VAL A 104 1.64 -3.03 6.01
CA VAL A 104 0.75 -4.16 6.35
C VAL A 104 1.25 -4.86 7.62
N SER A 105 2.55 -5.08 7.74
CA SER A 105 3.15 -5.69 8.93
C SER A 105 2.93 -4.81 10.17
N GLU A 106 3.12 -3.50 10.05
CA GLU A 106 2.92 -2.56 11.16
C GLU A 106 1.45 -2.52 11.61
N VAL A 107 0.51 -2.50 10.67
CA VAL A 107 -0.92 -2.56 10.97
C VAL A 107 -1.25 -3.86 11.69
N GLY A 108 -0.68 -4.99 11.26
CA GLY A 108 -0.86 -6.27 11.93
C GLY A 108 -0.36 -6.24 13.38
N LYS A 109 0.79 -5.62 13.64
CA LYS A 109 1.30 -5.46 15.00
C LYS A 109 0.37 -4.60 15.85
N VAL A 110 -0.15 -3.52 15.30
CA VAL A 110 -1.09 -2.66 16.01
C VAL A 110 -2.37 -3.43 16.36
N ILE A 111 -2.90 -4.22 15.44
CA ILE A 111 -4.08 -5.05 15.68
C ILE A 111 -3.81 -6.02 16.84
N ASN A 112 -2.67 -6.70 16.84
CA ASN A 112 -2.31 -7.63 17.90
C ASN A 112 -2.17 -6.95 19.25
N ILE A 113 -1.58 -5.76 19.30
CA ILE A 113 -1.45 -4.98 20.52
C ILE A 113 -2.83 -4.56 21.04
N LEU A 114 -3.71 -4.12 20.15
CA LEU A 114 -5.07 -3.72 20.54
C LEU A 114 -5.85 -4.89 21.11
N GLU A 115 -5.75 -6.08 20.49
CA GLU A 115 -6.41 -7.28 20.98
C GLU A 115 -5.88 -7.69 22.36
N LEU A 116 -4.57 -7.67 22.53
CA LEU A 116 -3.94 -7.99 23.82
C LEU A 116 -4.38 -7.03 24.92
N ARG A 117 -4.36 -5.73 24.64
CA ARG A 117 -4.78 -4.70 25.58
C ARG A 117 -6.26 -4.81 25.93
N THR A 118 -7.09 -5.13 24.95
CA THR A 118 -8.52 -5.34 25.16
C THR A 118 -8.74 -6.52 26.08
N THR A 119 -8.03 -7.63 25.85
CA THR A 119 -8.11 -8.82 26.67
C THR A 119 -7.69 -8.52 28.11
N GLU A 120 -6.56 -7.84 28.31
CA GLU A 120 -6.09 -7.45 29.63
C GLU A 120 -7.12 -6.58 30.36
N PHE A 121 -7.71 -5.63 29.68
CA PHE A 121 -8.72 -4.75 30.26
C PHE A 121 -9.97 -5.53 30.68
N MET A 122 -10.45 -6.43 29.83
CA MET A 122 -11.60 -7.28 30.13
C MET A 122 -11.32 -8.22 31.28
N ASP A 123 -10.11 -8.78 31.36
CA ASP A 123 -9.71 -9.63 32.49
C ASP A 123 -9.72 -8.84 33.80
N LEU A 124 -9.23 -7.60 33.76
CA LEU A 124 -9.25 -6.73 34.92
C LEU A 124 -10.68 -6.46 35.41
N LEU A 125 -11.62 -6.22 34.48
CA LEU A 125 -13.02 -5.98 34.82
C LEU A 125 -13.70 -7.24 35.35
N ASN A 126 -13.22 -8.43 35.00
CA ASN A 126 -13.76 -9.70 35.48
C ASN A 126 -13.19 -10.16 36.82
N GLU A 127 -12.14 -9.50 37.31
CA GLU A 127 -11.59 -9.87 38.61
C GLU A 127 -12.59 -9.64 39.73
N PRO A 128 -12.75 -10.58 40.66
CA PRO A 128 -13.63 -10.38 41.80
C PRO A 128 -13.12 -9.22 42.66
N VAL A 129 -14.02 -8.35 43.03
CA VAL A 129 -13.70 -7.26 43.93
C VAL A 129 -13.87 -7.77 45.36
N GLU A 130 -12.78 -7.98 46.05
CA GLU A 130 -12.79 -8.42 47.46
C GLU A 130 -12.59 -7.27 48.40
#